data_cad829e5a08e7d1d2ccf13925b2f43c6
#
_entry.id   cad829e5a08e7d1d2ccf13925b2f43c6
#
_cell.length_a   1.000
_cell.length_b   1.000
_cell.length_c   1.000
_cell.angle_alpha   90.00
_cell.angle_beta   90.00
_cell.angle_gamma   90.00
#
_symmetry.space_group_name_H-M   'P 1'
#
loop_
_entity.id
_entity.type
_entity.pdbx_description
1 polymer ?
#
loop_
_entity_poly.entity_id
_entity_poly.type
_entity_poly.pdbx_seq_one_letter_code
_entity_poly.pdbx_strand_id
1 'polypeptide(L)'
;MTIRKEIANRAAELLHDGCVIIDLETTGMADDPDVQVIEVAIIDQAGQVLLDTLVQPQGFIPSAASRVNQIYDADVQGKPTWPDVYPQVAALLNGAVVVSYNYTFEEGVLKAVCRRHGLAPIRPAEWWCAMRNYQTFVGAQRYIRLTDACAAERIPVQNAHRALGDIRMTLDLMKKMAGEAGPIQPSLF
;
A
#
# COMPACT_ATOMS: atom_id res chain seq x y z
N MET A 1 10.02 -27.46 -2.06
CA MET A 1 8.75 -26.70 -2.03
C MET A 1 8.75 -25.81 -3.26
N THR A 2 7.63 -25.60 -3.97
CA THR A 2 7.62 -24.71 -5.15
C THR A 2 7.57 -23.27 -4.68
N ILE A 3 8.14 -22.34 -5.44
CA ILE A 3 8.13 -20.90 -5.15
C ILE A 3 6.68 -20.35 -4.95
N ARG A 4 5.72 -20.89 -5.71
CA ARG A 4 4.29 -20.58 -5.54
C ARG A 4 3.82 -20.93 -4.11
N LYS A 5 4.22 -22.08 -3.59
CA LYS A 5 3.85 -22.53 -2.24
C LYS A 5 4.51 -21.70 -1.14
N GLU A 6 5.74 -21.25 -1.37
CA GLU A 6 6.45 -20.35 -0.44
C GLU A 6 5.74 -19.00 -0.34
N ILE A 7 5.31 -18.44 -1.48
CA ILE A 7 4.55 -17.19 -1.50
C ILE A 7 3.19 -17.35 -0.81
N ALA A 8 2.48 -18.47 -1.08
CA ALA A 8 1.21 -18.76 -0.42
C ALA A 8 1.35 -18.84 1.09
N ASN A 9 2.38 -19.57 1.56
CA ASN A 9 2.67 -19.71 2.99
C ASN A 9 3.00 -18.36 3.61
N ARG A 10 3.86 -17.55 2.95
CA ARG A 10 4.20 -16.22 3.48
C ARG A 10 2.99 -15.29 3.55
N ALA A 11 2.11 -15.30 2.54
CA ALA A 11 0.87 -14.54 2.59
C ALA A 11 -0.03 -14.99 3.76
N ALA A 12 -0.14 -16.31 4.00
CA ALA A 12 -0.91 -16.84 5.12
C ALA A 12 -0.32 -16.46 6.48
N GLU A 13 1.01 -16.51 6.63
CA GLU A 13 1.72 -16.05 7.84
C GLU A 13 1.43 -14.57 8.11
N LEU A 14 1.56 -13.69 7.11
CA LEU A 14 1.29 -12.26 7.27
C LEU A 14 -0.16 -11.99 7.69
N LEU A 15 -1.12 -12.74 7.15
CA LEU A 15 -2.52 -12.63 7.53
C LEU A 15 -2.82 -13.18 8.93
N HIS A 16 -1.99 -14.09 9.43
CA HIS A 16 -2.12 -14.69 10.77
C HIS A 16 -1.37 -13.88 11.83
N ASP A 17 -0.08 -13.57 11.58
CA ASP A 17 0.83 -12.98 12.59
C ASP A 17 0.68 -11.46 12.71
N GLY A 18 0.17 -10.82 11.65
CA GLY A 18 -0.09 -9.39 11.60
C GLY A 18 0.81 -8.66 10.60
N CYS A 19 0.16 -7.81 9.82
CA CYS A 19 0.81 -6.82 8.96
C CYS A 19 -0.08 -5.58 8.84
N VAL A 20 0.48 -4.49 8.34
CA VAL A 20 -0.30 -3.32 7.92
C VAL A 20 -0.21 -3.19 6.40
N ILE A 21 -1.28 -2.75 5.77
CA ILE A 21 -1.36 -2.57 4.33
C ILE A 21 -1.55 -1.09 4.07
N ILE A 22 -0.69 -0.50 3.25
CA ILE A 22 -0.71 0.94 2.94
C ILE A 22 -0.84 1.17 1.44
N ASP A 23 -1.50 2.26 1.10
CA ASP A 23 -1.48 2.88 -0.22
C ASP A 23 -1.51 4.40 -0.09
N LEU A 24 -0.93 5.08 -1.08
CA LEU A 24 -0.78 6.53 -1.14
C LEU A 24 -1.27 7.05 -2.50
N GLU A 25 -2.14 8.06 -2.47
CA GLU A 25 -2.35 8.89 -3.64
C GLU A 25 -1.46 10.14 -3.57
N THR A 26 -0.93 10.55 -4.71
CA THR A 26 0.15 11.53 -4.76
C THR A 26 -0.04 12.56 -5.87
N THR A 27 0.71 13.65 -5.76
CA THR A 27 0.76 14.70 -6.82
C THR A 27 1.58 14.28 -8.04
N GLY A 28 2.36 13.18 -7.96
CA GLY A 28 3.26 12.75 -9.03
C GLY A 28 3.92 11.40 -8.74
N MET A 29 5.00 11.11 -9.43
CA MET A 29 5.73 9.85 -9.31
C MET A 29 6.75 9.88 -8.16
N ALA A 30 7.16 8.71 -7.67
CA ALA A 30 8.08 8.59 -6.53
C ALA A 30 9.50 9.13 -6.80
N ASP A 31 9.90 9.26 -8.06
CA ASP A 31 11.18 9.85 -8.49
C ASP A 31 11.13 11.38 -8.65
N ASP A 32 9.94 11.98 -8.57
CA ASP A 32 9.77 13.42 -8.50
C ASP A 32 10.19 13.93 -7.11
N PRO A 33 11.23 14.80 -7.01
CA PRO A 33 11.67 15.34 -5.72
C PRO A 33 10.61 16.19 -5.02
N ASP A 34 9.63 16.69 -5.78
CA ASP A 34 8.53 17.54 -5.29
C ASP A 34 7.24 16.78 -5.06
N VAL A 35 7.23 15.46 -5.19
CA VAL A 35 6.06 14.63 -4.93
C VAL A 35 5.51 14.86 -3.53
N GLN A 36 4.19 14.93 -3.42
CA GLN A 36 3.48 15.07 -2.15
C GLN A 36 2.35 14.05 -2.06
N VAL A 37 2.04 13.63 -0.83
CA VAL A 37 0.89 12.78 -0.53
C VAL A 37 -0.37 13.64 -0.52
N ILE A 38 -1.44 13.15 -1.13
CA ILE A 38 -2.77 13.79 -1.15
C ILE A 38 -3.87 12.88 -0.56
N GLU A 39 -3.60 11.59 -0.43
CA GLU A 39 -4.41 10.65 0.34
C GLU A 39 -3.50 9.56 0.93
N VAL A 40 -3.80 9.11 2.12
CA VAL A 40 -3.15 7.95 2.75
C VAL A 40 -4.20 7.07 3.39
N ALA A 41 -4.13 5.78 3.11
CA ALA A 41 -4.93 4.77 3.79
C ALA A 41 -4.04 3.65 4.33
N ILE A 42 -4.36 3.19 5.55
CA ILE A 42 -3.69 2.07 6.21
C ILE A 42 -4.77 1.20 6.85
N ILE A 43 -4.72 -0.11 6.57
CA ILE A 43 -5.55 -1.11 7.25
C ILE A 43 -4.65 -2.17 7.90
N ASP A 44 -5.20 -2.93 8.83
CA ASP A 44 -4.57 -4.15 9.33
C ASP A 44 -4.89 -5.37 8.43
N GLN A 45 -4.31 -6.52 8.77
CA GLN A 45 -4.53 -7.79 8.07
C GLN A 45 -5.97 -8.30 8.14
N ALA A 46 -6.78 -7.82 9.09
CA ALA A 46 -8.20 -8.14 9.20
C ALA A 46 -9.09 -7.23 8.34
N GLY A 47 -8.51 -6.13 7.80
CA GLY A 47 -9.21 -5.12 7.01
C GLY A 47 -9.80 -3.98 7.85
N GLN A 48 -9.43 -3.89 9.15
CA GLN A 48 -9.81 -2.77 10.00
C GLN A 48 -9.04 -1.52 9.55
N VAL A 49 -9.75 -0.41 9.35
CA VAL A 49 -9.14 0.88 8.98
C VAL A 49 -8.42 1.46 10.19
N LEU A 50 -7.12 1.65 10.06
CA LEU A 50 -6.24 2.27 11.05
C LEU A 50 -6.03 3.76 10.77
N LEU A 51 -6.01 4.11 9.47
CA LEU A 51 -5.94 5.48 8.97
C LEU A 51 -6.59 5.54 7.59
N ASP A 52 -7.37 6.57 7.34
CA ASP A 52 -7.93 6.91 6.03
C ASP A 52 -8.19 8.40 5.99
N THR A 53 -7.36 9.16 5.25
CA THR A 53 -7.48 10.61 5.23
C THR A 53 -6.90 11.21 3.96
N LEU A 54 -7.57 12.27 3.48
CA LEU A 54 -6.99 13.19 2.53
C LEU A 54 -5.93 14.06 3.22
N VAL A 55 -4.93 14.46 2.45
CA VAL A 55 -3.80 15.29 2.91
C VAL A 55 -3.69 16.51 2.02
N GLN A 56 -3.62 17.68 2.63
CA GLN A 56 -3.44 18.92 1.90
C GLN A 56 -1.97 19.09 1.48
N PRO A 57 -1.65 19.10 0.17
CA PRO A 57 -0.30 19.37 -0.31
C PRO A 57 0.06 20.85 -0.21
N GLN A 58 1.35 21.14 -0.33
CA GLN A 58 1.83 22.52 -0.54
C GLN A 58 1.70 22.85 -2.04
N GLY A 59 0.76 23.71 -2.41
CA GLY A 59 0.49 24.08 -3.80
C GLY A 59 -0.67 23.30 -4.41
N PHE A 60 -0.75 23.31 -5.75
CA PHE A 60 -1.85 22.72 -6.49
C PHE A 60 -1.57 21.26 -6.88
N ILE A 61 -2.63 20.46 -6.96
CA ILE A 61 -2.56 19.09 -7.47
C ILE A 61 -2.47 19.16 -9.01
N PRO A 62 -1.44 18.58 -9.63
CA PRO A 62 -1.34 18.54 -11.09
C PRO A 62 -2.55 17.84 -11.72
N SER A 63 -3.08 18.40 -12.80
CA SER A 63 -4.25 17.82 -13.48
C SER A 63 -4.03 16.38 -13.97
N ALA A 64 -2.77 16.00 -14.20
CA ALA A 64 -2.41 14.62 -14.54
C ALA A 64 -2.68 13.66 -13.36
N ALA A 65 -2.37 14.05 -12.12
CA ALA A 65 -2.66 13.27 -10.92
C ALA A 65 -4.18 13.20 -10.69
N SER A 66 -4.89 14.36 -10.73
CA SER A 66 -6.34 14.38 -10.55
C SER A 66 -7.11 13.53 -11.58
N ARG A 67 -6.58 13.36 -12.79
CA ARG A 67 -7.19 12.46 -13.80
C ARG A 67 -7.10 10.98 -13.39
N VAL A 68 -6.13 10.61 -12.59
CA VAL A 68 -5.93 9.22 -12.12
C VAL A 68 -6.74 8.97 -10.84
N ASN A 69 -6.49 9.77 -9.80
CA ASN A 69 -7.03 9.52 -8.45
C ASN A 69 -8.35 10.23 -8.16
N GLN A 70 -8.82 11.11 -9.06
CA GLN A 70 -10.06 11.90 -8.90
C GLN A 70 -10.07 12.78 -7.64
N ILE A 71 -8.88 13.21 -7.17
CA ILE A 71 -8.73 14.15 -6.05
C ILE A 71 -8.35 15.51 -6.62
N TYR A 72 -9.04 16.54 -6.18
CA TYR A 72 -8.89 17.91 -6.63
C TYR A 72 -8.52 18.84 -5.49
N ASP A 73 -8.00 20.03 -5.79
CA ASP A 73 -7.61 21.02 -4.77
C ASP A 73 -8.73 21.32 -3.77
N ALA A 74 -9.99 21.34 -4.24
CA ALA A 74 -11.15 21.59 -3.38
C ALA A 74 -11.38 20.47 -2.34
N ASP A 75 -11.01 19.23 -2.65
CA ASP A 75 -11.21 18.08 -1.76
C ASP A 75 -10.20 18.07 -0.60
N VAL A 76 -8.99 18.57 -0.86
CA VAL A 76 -7.88 18.60 0.11
C VAL A 76 -7.80 19.91 0.88
N GLN A 77 -8.54 20.94 0.48
CA GLN A 77 -8.54 22.23 1.16
C GLN A 77 -8.99 22.11 2.62
N GLY A 78 -8.16 22.57 3.56
CA GLY A 78 -8.43 22.51 5.00
C GLY A 78 -8.25 21.11 5.61
N LYS A 79 -7.73 20.15 4.85
CA LYS A 79 -7.33 18.84 5.37
C LYS A 79 -5.98 18.93 6.12
N PRO A 80 -5.65 17.95 6.98
CA PRO A 80 -4.34 17.90 7.61
C PRO A 80 -3.23 17.94 6.55
N THR A 81 -2.10 18.55 6.89
CA THR A 81 -0.88 18.49 6.07
C THR A 81 -0.11 17.21 6.36
N TRP A 82 0.90 16.88 5.51
CA TRP A 82 1.72 15.69 5.77
C TRP A 82 2.38 15.71 7.17
N PRO A 83 2.99 16.81 7.66
CA PRO A 83 3.52 16.85 9.03
C PRO A 83 2.48 16.56 10.12
N ASP A 84 1.20 16.89 9.91
CA ASP A 84 0.14 16.61 10.88
C ASP A 84 -0.23 15.11 10.91
N VAL A 85 -0.18 14.45 9.75
CA VAL A 85 -0.54 13.02 9.60
C VAL A 85 0.66 12.10 9.90
N TYR A 86 1.88 12.57 9.65
CA TYR A 86 3.10 11.80 9.79
C TYR A 86 3.26 11.08 11.14
N PRO A 87 2.97 11.65 12.31
CA PRO A 87 3.14 10.94 13.59
C PRO A 87 2.33 9.65 13.66
N GLN A 88 1.10 9.66 13.14
CA GLN A 88 0.25 8.47 13.10
C GLN A 88 0.76 7.45 12.08
N VAL A 89 1.14 7.89 10.89
CA VAL A 89 1.75 7.01 9.86
C VAL A 89 3.02 6.38 10.40
N ALA A 90 3.91 7.16 11.01
CA ALA A 90 5.16 6.64 11.57
C ALA A 90 4.91 5.64 12.70
N ALA A 91 3.92 5.89 13.56
CA ALA A 91 3.56 4.96 14.64
C ALA A 91 3.03 3.61 14.11
N LEU A 92 2.30 3.63 12.99
CA LEU A 92 1.74 2.41 12.38
C LEU A 92 2.78 1.61 11.57
N LEU A 93 3.75 2.29 10.95
CA LEU A 93 4.67 1.63 10.01
C LEU A 93 6.03 1.26 10.61
N ASN A 94 6.53 2.02 11.61
CA ASN A 94 7.85 1.73 12.19
C ASN A 94 7.86 0.39 12.92
N GLY A 95 8.77 -0.50 12.50
CA GLY A 95 8.92 -1.84 13.07
C GLY A 95 7.83 -2.84 12.64
N ALA A 96 6.84 -2.42 11.86
CA ALA A 96 5.80 -3.31 11.31
C ALA A 96 6.27 -4.03 10.05
N VAL A 97 5.65 -5.15 9.73
CA VAL A 97 5.65 -5.69 8.36
C VAL A 97 4.63 -4.91 7.56
N VAL A 98 5.11 -4.21 6.55
CA VAL A 98 4.28 -3.32 5.71
C VAL A 98 4.08 -3.94 4.34
N VAL A 99 2.84 -4.05 3.95
CA VAL A 99 2.42 -4.51 2.63
C VAL A 99 1.97 -3.32 1.79
N SER A 100 2.35 -3.30 0.55
CA SER A 100 1.75 -2.45 -0.48
C SER A 100 1.66 -3.22 -1.80
N TYR A 101 0.79 -2.78 -2.69
CA TYR A 101 0.74 -3.40 -4.01
C TYR A 101 2.07 -3.25 -4.73
N ASN A 102 2.65 -2.05 -4.77
CA ASN A 102 3.96 -1.77 -5.35
C ASN A 102 4.85 -0.98 -4.37
N TYR A 103 5.34 -1.64 -3.32
CA TYR A 103 6.02 -0.99 -2.20
C TYR A 103 7.16 -0.03 -2.60
N THR A 104 7.80 -0.24 -3.75
CA THR A 104 8.88 0.65 -4.19
C THR A 104 8.39 2.06 -4.48
N PHE A 105 7.12 2.21 -4.86
CA PHE A 105 6.47 3.50 -5.01
C PHE A 105 6.23 4.14 -3.65
N GLU A 106 5.54 3.48 -2.73
CA GLU A 106 5.22 4.00 -1.39
C GLU A 106 6.48 4.32 -0.61
N GLU A 107 7.47 3.43 -0.63
CA GLU A 107 8.75 3.66 0.04
C GLU A 107 9.47 4.90 -0.53
N GLY A 108 9.46 5.07 -1.86
CA GLY A 108 10.04 6.23 -2.55
C GLY A 108 9.36 7.52 -2.14
N VAL A 109 8.02 7.55 -2.19
CA VAL A 109 7.20 8.71 -1.78
C VAL A 109 7.44 9.05 -0.31
N LEU A 110 7.35 8.07 0.60
CA LEU A 110 7.57 8.29 2.03
C LEU A 110 8.97 8.86 2.31
N LYS A 111 10.00 8.38 1.61
CA LYS A 111 11.36 8.95 1.70
C LYS A 111 11.42 10.39 1.20
N ALA A 112 10.75 10.71 0.10
CA ALA A 112 10.74 12.05 -0.48
C ALA A 112 10.02 13.04 0.45
N VAL A 113 8.81 12.72 0.92
CA VAL A 113 8.03 13.62 1.78
C VAL A 113 8.65 13.78 3.17
N CYS A 114 9.23 12.74 3.76
CA CYS A 114 9.97 12.87 5.02
C CYS A 114 11.17 13.82 4.86
N ARG A 115 11.94 13.67 3.78
CA ARG A 115 13.08 14.56 3.49
C ARG A 115 12.63 16.01 3.26
N ARG A 116 11.57 16.22 2.47
CA ARG A 116 11.01 17.54 2.18
C ARG A 116 10.62 18.29 3.46
N HIS A 117 10.04 17.61 4.43
CA HIS A 117 9.56 18.21 5.68
C HIS A 117 10.55 18.11 6.86
N GLY A 118 11.77 17.61 6.65
CA GLY A 118 12.76 17.44 7.70
C GLY A 118 12.34 16.45 8.78
N LEU A 119 11.50 15.46 8.42
CA LEU A 119 10.98 14.44 9.32
C LEU A 119 11.91 13.22 9.35
N ALA A 120 11.87 12.46 10.44
CA ALA A 120 12.61 11.22 10.53
C ALA A 120 12.14 10.21 9.45
N PRO A 121 13.04 9.39 8.90
CA PRO A 121 12.64 8.36 7.94
C PRO A 121 11.77 7.30 8.62
N ILE A 122 10.72 6.85 7.93
CA ILE A 122 9.91 5.71 8.35
C ILE A 122 10.70 4.44 8.08
N ARG A 123 10.70 3.51 9.05
CA ARG A 123 11.52 2.29 9.05
C ARG A 123 10.68 1.06 9.38
N PRO A 124 9.96 0.49 8.40
CA PRO A 124 9.34 -0.83 8.56
C PRO A 124 10.37 -1.90 8.89
N ALA A 125 9.96 -2.95 9.59
CA ALA A 125 10.80 -4.14 9.77
C ALA A 125 10.98 -4.89 8.44
N GLU A 126 9.93 -4.94 7.63
CA GLU A 126 9.92 -5.58 6.33
C GLU A 126 8.94 -4.87 5.39
N TRP A 127 9.27 -4.81 4.10
CA TRP A 127 8.34 -4.50 3.02
C TRP A 127 7.97 -5.76 2.25
N TRP A 128 6.67 -6.01 2.10
CA TRP A 128 6.18 -7.10 1.27
C TRP A 128 5.41 -6.56 0.06
N CYS A 129 5.88 -6.89 -1.15
CA CYS A 129 5.31 -6.42 -2.41
C CYS A 129 4.26 -7.39 -2.93
N ALA A 130 2.98 -7.04 -2.82
CA ALA A 130 1.91 -7.90 -3.30
C ALA A 130 2.00 -8.14 -4.82
N MET A 131 2.35 -7.14 -5.61
CA MET A 131 2.51 -7.24 -7.06
C MET A 131 3.59 -8.23 -7.47
N ARG A 132 4.81 -8.11 -6.92
CA ARG A 132 5.93 -8.99 -7.28
C ARG A 132 5.67 -10.43 -6.86
N ASN A 133 5.10 -10.61 -5.68
CA ASN A 133 4.73 -11.93 -5.20
C ASN A 133 3.61 -12.53 -6.05
N TYR A 134 2.58 -11.75 -6.42
CA TYR A 134 1.53 -12.23 -7.30
C TYR A 134 2.06 -12.57 -8.70
N GLN A 135 2.93 -11.73 -9.29
CA GLN A 135 3.59 -12.05 -10.56
C GLN A 135 4.29 -13.41 -10.53
N THR A 136 5.10 -13.64 -9.49
CA THR A 136 5.81 -14.92 -9.33
C THR A 136 4.85 -16.07 -9.06
N PHE A 137 3.81 -15.83 -8.28
CA PHE A 137 2.77 -16.80 -7.94
C PHE A 137 2.02 -17.32 -9.18
N VAL A 138 1.73 -16.45 -10.15
CA VAL A 138 1.05 -16.82 -11.40
C VAL A 138 2.02 -17.12 -12.56
N GLY A 139 3.33 -16.96 -12.35
CA GLY A 139 4.35 -17.18 -13.40
C GLY A 139 4.39 -16.09 -14.48
N ALA A 140 3.90 -14.88 -14.19
CA ALA A 140 3.89 -13.79 -15.15
C ALA A 140 5.27 -13.14 -15.29
N GLN A 141 5.62 -12.75 -16.54
CA GLN A 141 6.90 -12.11 -16.86
C GLN A 141 6.83 -10.57 -16.91
N ARG A 142 5.62 -10.01 -16.81
CA ARG A 142 5.38 -8.56 -16.96
C ARG A 142 4.65 -8.01 -15.75
N TYR A 143 4.79 -6.70 -15.57
CA TYR A 143 3.99 -5.93 -14.62
C TYR A 143 2.49 -6.24 -14.79
N ILE A 144 1.81 -6.49 -13.67
CA ILE A 144 0.36 -6.69 -13.60
C ILE A 144 -0.21 -5.53 -12.80
N ARG A 145 -1.20 -4.84 -13.34
CA ARG A 145 -1.92 -3.80 -12.59
C ARG A 145 -2.79 -4.45 -11.53
N LEU A 146 -3.04 -3.75 -10.41
CA LEU A 146 -3.91 -4.26 -9.34
C LEU A 146 -5.29 -4.67 -9.86
N THR A 147 -5.90 -3.83 -10.70
CA THR A 147 -7.20 -4.11 -11.31
C THR A 147 -7.19 -5.36 -12.20
N ASP A 148 -6.09 -5.59 -12.93
CA ASP A 148 -5.95 -6.78 -13.79
C ASP A 148 -5.76 -8.05 -12.93
N ALA A 149 -4.98 -7.96 -11.85
CA ALA A 149 -4.82 -9.05 -10.88
C ALA A 149 -6.17 -9.39 -10.21
N CYS A 150 -6.91 -8.37 -9.78
CA CYS A 150 -8.25 -8.54 -9.21
C CYS A 150 -9.20 -9.20 -10.18
N ALA A 151 -9.22 -8.77 -11.46
CA ALA A 151 -10.07 -9.35 -12.49
C ALA A 151 -9.74 -10.84 -12.72
N ALA A 152 -8.43 -11.19 -12.77
CA ALA A 152 -7.99 -12.59 -12.92
C ALA A 152 -8.43 -13.47 -11.76
N GLU A 153 -8.42 -12.95 -10.53
CA GLU A 153 -8.79 -13.67 -9.31
C GLU A 153 -10.29 -13.52 -8.94
N ARG A 154 -11.09 -12.87 -9.77
CA ARG A 154 -12.50 -12.58 -9.54
C ARG A 154 -12.75 -11.79 -8.26
N ILE A 155 -11.86 -10.87 -7.93
CA ILE A 155 -11.99 -9.91 -6.85
C ILE A 155 -12.76 -8.70 -7.39
N PRO A 156 -13.85 -8.25 -6.75
CA PRO A 156 -14.56 -7.05 -7.19
C PRO A 156 -13.65 -5.81 -7.17
N VAL A 157 -13.59 -5.09 -8.28
CA VAL A 157 -12.87 -3.81 -8.36
C VAL A 157 -13.83 -2.72 -7.87
N GLN A 158 -13.52 -2.11 -6.74
CA GLN A 158 -14.31 -1.05 -6.13
C GLN A 158 -13.43 0.14 -5.76
N ASN A 159 -13.83 1.33 -6.17
CA ASN A 159 -13.12 2.59 -5.87
C ASN A 159 -11.61 2.52 -6.22
N ALA A 160 -11.28 1.95 -7.38
CA ALA A 160 -9.91 1.96 -7.86
C ALA A 160 -9.38 3.39 -7.97
N HIS A 161 -8.08 3.56 -7.71
CA HIS A 161 -7.41 4.86 -7.61
C HIS A 161 -7.92 5.74 -6.45
N ARG A 162 -8.34 5.09 -5.37
CA ARG A 162 -8.53 5.66 -4.04
C ARG A 162 -7.82 4.74 -3.06
N ALA A 163 -6.98 5.31 -2.22
CA ALA A 163 -6.07 4.55 -1.37
C ALA A 163 -6.77 3.44 -0.57
N LEU A 164 -7.91 3.74 0.06
CA LEU A 164 -8.67 2.72 0.80
C LEU A 164 -9.24 1.61 -0.09
N GLY A 165 -9.63 1.92 -1.32
CA GLY A 165 -10.08 0.93 -2.30
C GLY A 165 -8.95 -0.01 -2.70
N ASP A 166 -7.79 0.54 -3.01
CA ASP A 166 -6.64 -0.20 -3.51
C ASP A 166 -6.04 -1.11 -2.42
N ILE A 167 -5.97 -0.67 -1.15
CA ILE A 167 -5.51 -1.56 -0.06
C ILE A 167 -6.48 -2.69 0.25
N ARG A 168 -7.80 -2.49 0.11
CA ARG A 168 -8.79 -3.58 0.26
C ARG A 168 -8.64 -4.63 -0.84
N MET A 169 -8.46 -4.19 -2.09
CA MET A 169 -8.18 -5.09 -3.21
C MET A 169 -6.84 -5.83 -3.00
N THR A 170 -5.81 -5.15 -2.50
CA THR A 170 -4.52 -5.76 -2.16
C THR A 170 -4.65 -6.82 -1.07
N LEU A 171 -5.41 -6.56 -0.01
CA LEU A 171 -5.71 -7.53 1.04
C LEU A 171 -6.45 -8.76 0.48
N ASP A 172 -7.45 -8.55 -0.38
CA ASP A 172 -8.18 -9.67 -0.97
C ASP A 172 -7.32 -10.50 -1.93
N LEU A 173 -6.39 -9.86 -2.65
CA LEU A 173 -5.40 -10.56 -3.46
C LEU A 173 -4.44 -11.40 -2.58
N MET A 174 -4.01 -10.88 -1.43
CA MET A 174 -3.23 -11.64 -0.45
C MET A 174 -3.99 -12.86 0.06
N LYS A 175 -5.27 -12.73 0.40
CA LYS A 175 -6.13 -13.84 0.81
C LYS A 175 -6.24 -14.92 -0.28
N LYS A 176 -6.32 -14.53 -1.55
CA LYS A 176 -6.30 -15.46 -2.70
C LYS A 176 -4.99 -16.25 -2.77
N MET A 177 -3.85 -15.58 -2.66
CA MET A 177 -2.56 -16.27 -2.63
C MET A 177 -2.45 -17.20 -1.42
N ALA A 178 -2.87 -16.75 -0.23
CA ALA A 178 -2.83 -17.52 1.01
C ALA A 178 -3.75 -18.77 0.97
N GLY A 179 -4.84 -18.73 0.20
CA GLY A 179 -5.75 -19.88 0.04
C GLY A 179 -5.10 -21.13 -0.53
N GLU A 180 -3.91 -21.03 -1.14
CA GLU A 180 -3.08 -22.14 -1.60
C GLU A 180 -1.98 -22.56 -0.60
N ALA A 181 -1.93 -21.96 0.59
CA ALA A 181 -0.99 -22.31 1.65
C ALA A 181 -1.21 -23.75 2.15
N GLY A 182 -0.14 -24.33 2.69
CA GLY A 182 -0.27 -25.53 3.52
C GLY A 182 -0.80 -25.17 4.92
N PRO A 183 -1.04 -26.17 5.78
CA PRO A 183 -1.38 -25.89 7.17
C PRO A 183 -0.29 -25.02 7.81
N ILE A 184 -0.70 -23.93 8.47
CA ILE A 184 0.21 -23.05 9.20
C ILE A 184 0.79 -23.88 10.35
N GLN A 185 2.11 -24.08 10.37
CA GLN A 185 2.76 -24.64 11.54
C GLN A 185 2.87 -23.54 12.59
N PRO A 186 2.37 -23.74 13.83
CA PRO A 186 2.56 -22.76 14.88
C PRO A 186 4.07 -22.55 15.07
N SER A 187 4.50 -21.29 15.05
CA SER A 187 5.89 -20.92 15.33
C SER A 187 6.24 -21.39 16.74
N LEU A 188 7.28 -22.18 16.86
CA LEU A 188 7.82 -22.70 18.13
C LEU A 188 8.71 -21.63 18.81
N PHE A 189 8.17 -20.42 19.05
CA PHE A 189 8.87 -19.40 19.87
C PHE A 189 7.86 -18.62 20.70
#